data_b12f3dfa8e565b327c0d60e38f7b4860
#
_entry.id   b12f3dfa8e565b327c0d60e38f7b4860
#
_cell.length_a   1.000
_cell.length_b   1.000
_cell.length_c   1.000
_cell.angle_alpha   90.00
_cell.angle_beta   90.00
_cell.angle_gamma   90.00
#
_symmetry.space_group_name_H-M   'P 1'
#
loop_
_entity.id
_entity.type
_entity.pdbx_description
1 polymer ?
#
loop_
_entity_poly.entity_id
_entity_poly.type
_entity_poly.pdbx_seq_one_letter_code
_entity_poly.pdbx_strand_id
1 'polypeptide(L)'
;MSRRNKSTPKGGQQNIATTDAFSNPLFRLGYGSQSPLEATEYPLTRMTDNYALLNSLYRDNWVVQNVVGLMVDDMLREWYKIRGSLSPDLLDELERVERVTKVREKLNLGLRWGRLYGGAAGLILIKGQEGMLDKPLDLDTIMPGTFAGLMILDRWMGIVPDMGLVQDVGDPDFGLPEYYTINDSAGHVVAKVHHSRVVRFTGRDLPEIEKIAEVYWGESEVEALYKDVVAHDNVSANMAALTFRANINTMEVQNLEQLFSLGSVDQQRRFWNVMQAQSVMMSNFGFQLVNKGDQMKNTQYTFTGLQEVYESMCLNLCGASHYPMTKLFGRSPSGMNATGESDLQNYYDYVDSQREAKVRPALEKLLPIMAVSAWGRLPDNLQIDFPPLWTPTAKEVADIAKSKAEAIVSTYQAGLLNVDTAQKELKRLEDETGMWGSLTDEEIKANEGRTYQDATALRDPLAGLKYEEEF
;
A
#
# COMPACT_ATOMS: atom_id res chain seq x y z
N MET A 1 -46.98 -37.02 -60.98
CA MET A 1 -46.87 -38.03 -59.92
C MET A 1 -45.37 -38.34 -59.74
N SER A 2 -44.74 -37.74 -58.75
CA SER A 2 -43.32 -37.97 -58.44
C SER A 2 -43.20 -38.22 -56.95
N ARG A 3 -42.78 -39.42 -56.63
CA ARG A 3 -42.61 -39.91 -55.25
C ARG A 3 -41.32 -39.30 -54.66
N ARG A 4 -41.51 -38.50 -53.64
CA ARG A 4 -40.43 -37.98 -52.79
C ARG A 4 -39.92 -39.10 -51.88
N ASN A 5 -38.71 -39.60 -52.15
CA ASN A 5 -37.98 -40.47 -51.23
C ASN A 5 -37.55 -39.64 -50.01
N LYS A 6 -38.07 -40.02 -48.81
CA LYS A 6 -37.53 -39.58 -47.54
C LYS A 6 -36.28 -40.37 -47.23
N SER A 7 -35.13 -39.74 -47.31
CA SER A 7 -33.88 -40.26 -46.76
C SER A 7 -33.90 -40.11 -45.23
N THR A 8 -33.93 -41.24 -44.55
CA THR A 8 -33.64 -41.35 -43.12
C THR A 8 -32.23 -40.80 -42.82
N PRO A 9 -32.04 -39.95 -41.82
CA PRO A 9 -30.70 -39.54 -41.41
C PRO A 9 -29.99 -40.75 -40.85
N LYS A 10 -28.88 -41.13 -41.46
CA LYS A 10 -27.92 -42.08 -40.88
C LYS A 10 -27.50 -41.52 -39.53
N GLY A 11 -27.79 -42.27 -38.47
CA GLY A 11 -27.25 -41.99 -37.14
C GLY A 11 -25.74 -41.83 -37.23
N GLY A 12 -25.25 -40.65 -36.88
CA GLY A 12 -23.86 -40.42 -36.65
C GLY A 12 -23.43 -41.40 -35.55
N GLN A 13 -22.57 -42.35 -35.88
CA GLN A 13 -21.78 -43.01 -34.89
C GLN A 13 -21.07 -41.87 -34.15
N GLN A 14 -21.57 -41.54 -32.97
CA GLN A 14 -20.71 -40.95 -31.95
C GLN A 14 -19.59 -41.96 -31.79
N ASN A 15 -18.41 -41.58 -32.28
CA ASN A 15 -17.17 -42.12 -31.76
C ASN A 15 -17.23 -41.77 -30.29
N ILE A 16 -17.82 -42.63 -29.48
CA ILE A 16 -17.39 -42.78 -28.12
C ILE A 16 -15.93 -43.18 -28.28
N ALA A 17 -15.05 -42.19 -28.28
CA ALA A 17 -13.70 -42.44 -27.90
C ALA A 17 -13.85 -43.22 -26.62
N THR A 18 -13.68 -44.55 -26.69
CA THR A 18 -13.30 -45.36 -25.58
C THR A 18 -12.06 -44.66 -25.07
N THR A 19 -12.25 -43.73 -24.18
CA THR A 19 -11.26 -43.34 -23.24
C THR A 19 -11.07 -44.57 -22.37
N ASP A 20 -10.39 -45.55 -22.94
CA ASP A 20 -9.42 -46.32 -22.26
C ASP A 20 -8.34 -45.31 -21.88
N ALA A 21 -8.82 -44.29 -21.25
CA ALA A 21 -8.04 -43.34 -20.55
C ALA A 21 -7.58 -44.08 -19.29
N PHE A 22 -6.61 -44.92 -19.48
CA PHE A 22 -5.58 -45.03 -18.49
C PHE A 22 -5.12 -43.60 -18.29
N SER A 23 -5.82 -42.88 -17.45
CA SER A 23 -5.45 -41.56 -16.98
C SER A 23 -4.17 -41.76 -16.20
N ASN A 24 -3.07 -41.79 -16.95
CA ASN A 24 -1.75 -41.82 -16.35
C ASN A 24 -1.68 -40.61 -15.43
N PRO A 25 -1.71 -40.80 -14.09
CA PRO A 25 -1.61 -39.67 -13.18
C PRO A 25 -0.29 -38.91 -13.37
N LEU A 26 0.72 -39.54 -13.98
CA LEU A 26 1.96 -38.91 -14.41
C LEU A 26 1.76 -37.99 -15.64
N PHE A 27 0.71 -38.23 -16.44
CA PHE A 27 0.34 -37.35 -17.54
C PHE A 27 -0.22 -36.00 -17.07
N ARG A 28 -0.79 -35.94 -15.86
CA ARG A 28 -1.21 -34.71 -15.19
C ARG A 28 -0.07 -33.97 -14.49
N LEU A 29 1.08 -34.61 -14.29
CA LEU A 29 2.26 -34.02 -13.66
C LEU A 29 3.19 -33.26 -14.62
N GLY A 30 2.93 -33.27 -15.92
CA GLY A 30 3.81 -32.60 -16.87
C GLY A 30 3.25 -32.40 -18.28
N TYR A 31 2.14 -33.05 -18.61
CA TYR A 31 1.52 -32.97 -19.94
C TYR A 31 0.06 -32.51 -19.78
N GLY A 32 -0.23 -31.28 -20.18
CA GLY A 32 -1.60 -30.74 -20.12
C GLY A 32 -1.76 -29.56 -19.14
N SER A 33 -0.76 -29.24 -18.35
CA SER A 33 -0.52 -27.89 -17.87
C SER A 33 0.51 -27.23 -18.79
N GLN A 34 0.32 -25.96 -19.10
CA GLN A 34 1.34 -25.15 -19.76
C GLN A 34 2.70 -25.46 -19.13
N SER A 35 3.72 -25.70 -19.97
CA SER A 35 5.07 -25.87 -19.48
C SER A 35 5.41 -24.74 -18.52
N PRO A 36 5.96 -24.99 -17.32
CA PRO A 36 6.38 -23.92 -16.43
C PRO A 36 7.30 -22.90 -17.11
N LEU A 37 8.00 -23.30 -18.17
CA LEU A 37 8.85 -22.43 -19.01
C LEU A 37 8.03 -21.57 -19.99
N GLU A 38 6.79 -21.94 -20.28
CA GLU A 38 5.85 -21.24 -21.20
C GLU A 38 4.67 -20.62 -20.42
N ALA A 39 4.64 -20.78 -19.11
CA ALA A 39 3.53 -20.35 -18.26
C ALA A 39 3.48 -18.81 -18.04
N THR A 40 4.46 -18.07 -18.57
CA THR A 40 4.46 -16.62 -18.47
C THR A 40 3.58 -16.03 -19.59
N GLU A 41 2.29 -16.03 -19.37
CA GLU A 41 1.34 -15.32 -20.23
C GLU A 41 0.99 -13.98 -19.60
N TYR A 42 0.93 -12.96 -20.45
CA TYR A 42 0.36 -11.67 -20.06
C TYR A 42 -1.10 -11.64 -20.54
N PRO A 43 -2.09 -11.87 -19.62
CA PRO A 43 -3.48 -11.90 -20.03
C PRO A 43 -3.92 -10.52 -20.50
N LEU A 44 -4.74 -10.50 -21.55
CA LEU A 44 -5.37 -9.28 -22.05
C LEU A 44 -6.59 -8.86 -21.19
N THR A 45 -6.99 -9.71 -20.24
CA THR A 45 -8.12 -9.44 -19.35
C THR A 45 -7.67 -8.54 -18.19
N ARG A 46 -8.39 -7.44 -18.01
CA ARG A 46 -8.17 -6.51 -16.90
C ARG A 46 -8.81 -7.06 -15.63
N MET A 47 -7.99 -7.23 -14.60
CA MET A 47 -8.48 -7.69 -13.30
C MET A 47 -9.17 -6.57 -12.52
N THR A 48 -8.75 -5.33 -12.75
CA THR A 48 -9.33 -4.12 -12.13
C THR A 48 -10.84 -4.05 -12.36
N ASP A 49 -11.34 -4.55 -13.49
CA ASP A 49 -12.77 -4.58 -13.80
C ASP A 49 -13.56 -5.64 -13.01
N ASN A 50 -12.87 -6.57 -12.37
CA ASN A 50 -13.50 -7.63 -11.59
C ASN A 50 -13.58 -7.26 -10.10
N TYR A 51 -14.49 -6.33 -9.76
CA TYR A 51 -14.67 -5.88 -8.38
C TYR A 51 -15.01 -7.02 -7.40
N ALA A 52 -15.71 -8.07 -7.87
CA ALA A 52 -16.06 -9.19 -7.00
C ALA A 52 -14.82 -9.98 -6.55
N LEU A 53 -13.85 -10.18 -7.48
CA LEU A 53 -12.59 -10.82 -7.16
C LEU A 53 -11.73 -9.93 -6.24
N LEU A 54 -11.66 -8.62 -6.53
CA LEU A 54 -10.93 -7.67 -5.68
C LEU A 54 -11.50 -7.62 -4.26
N ASN A 55 -12.84 -7.63 -4.12
CA ASN A 55 -13.50 -7.70 -2.82
C ASN A 55 -13.17 -8.99 -2.07
N SER A 56 -13.21 -10.14 -2.76
CA SER A 56 -12.88 -11.43 -2.16
C SER A 56 -11.43 -11.46 -1.68
N LEU A 57 -10.50 -11.02 -2.52
CA LEU A 57 -9.09 -10.93 -2.18
C LEU A 57 -8.84 -10.00 -0.98
N TYR A 58 -9.47 -8.83 -0.98
CA TYR A 58 -9.33 -7.88 0.13
C TYR A 58 -9.90 -8.43 1.44
N ARG A 59 -10.99 -9.22 1.40
CA ARG A 59 -11.61 -9.80 2.60
C ARG A 59 -10.85 -11.01 3.15
N ASP A 60 -10.34 -11.86 2.25
CA ASP A 60 -9.84 -13.17 2.63
C ASP A 60 -8.29 -13.21 2.73
N ASN A 61 -7.59 -12.27 2.09
CA ASN A 61 -6.13 -12.26 2.03
C ASN A 61 -5.54 -11.08 2.80
N TRP A 62 -4.86 -11.36 3.92
CA TRP A 62 -4.24 -10.34 4.76
C TRP A 62 -3.06 -9.62 4.08
N VAL A 63 -2.35 -10.28 3.12
CA VAL A 63 -1.28 -9.64 2.35
C VAL A 63 -1.86 -8.53 1.48
N VAL A 64 -2.99 -8.80 0.82
CA VAL A 64 -3.71 -7.80 0.01
C VAL A 64 -4.20 -6.64 0.89
N GLN A 65 -4.72 -6.92 2.08
CA GLN A 65 -5.10 -5.86 3.03
C GLN A 65 -3.91 -4.98 3.41
N ASN A 66 -2.76 -5.60 3.70
CA ASN A 66 -1.53 -4.89 4.02
C ASN A 66 -1.04 -4.04 2.84
N VAL A 67 -1.00 -4.59 1.64
CA VAL A 67 -0.57 -3.86 0.43
C VAL A 67 -1.45 -2.63 0.17
N VAL A 68 -2.75 -2.77 0.32
CA VAL A 68 -3.70 -1.66 0.12
C VAL A 68 -3.61 -0.63 1.25
N GLY A 69 -3.44 -1.09 2.49
CA GLY A 69 -3.63 -0.26 3.69
C GLY A 69 -2.39 0.39 4.25
N LEU A 70 -1.29 -0.36 4.43
CA LEU A 70 -0.13 0.11 5.20
C LEU A 70 0.52 1.37 4.61
N MET A 71 0.66 1.45 3.29
CA MET A 71 1.25 2.63 2.64
C MET A 71 0.39 3.87 2.86
N VAL A 72 -0.93 3.72 2.80
CA VAL A 72 -1.86 4.83 3.05
C VAL A 72 -1.75 5.31 4.50
N ASP A 73 -1.65 4.37 5.45
CA ASP A 73 -1.47 4.72 6.85
C ASP A 73 -0.14 5.44 7.08
N ASP A 74 0.94 4.98 6.43
CA ASP A 74 2.25 5.64 6.51
C ASP A 74 2.25 7.01 5.79
N MET A 75 1.61 7.17 4.63
CA MET A 75 1.46 8.48 3.95
C MET A 75 0.77 9.52 4.83
N LEU A 76 -0.19 9.09 5.64
CA LEU A 76 -0.97 9.98 6.48
C LEU A 76 -0.50 9.99 7.95
N ARG A 77 0.56 9.25 8.30
CA ARG A 77 1.06 9.14 9.68
C ARG A 77 1.51 10.46 10.22
N GLU A 78 2.41 11.14 9.49
CA GLU A 78 2.82 12.50 9.77
C GLU A 78 1.94 13.45 8.97
N TRP A 79 1.05 14.18 9.67
CA TRP A 79 0.13 15.08 9.02
C TRP A 79 0.87 16.31 8.46
N TYR A 80 0.27 16.99 7.52
CA TYR A 80 0.88 18.18 6.95
C TYR A 80 0.98 19.32 7.97
N LYS A 81 1.91 20.22 7.74
CA LYS A 81 2.03 21.50 8.43
C LYS A 81 1.82 22.62 7.43
N ILE A 82 1.28 23.74 7.91
CA ILE A 82 1.13 24.94 7.09
C ILE A 82 2.36 25.81 7.30
N ARG A 83 3.05 26.14 6.20
CA ARG A 83 4.04 27.19 6.19
C ARG A 83 3.34 28.53 5.99
N GLY A 84 3.55 29.46 6.91
CA GLY A 84 3.03 30.83 6.83
C GLY A 84 3.01 31.49 8.19
N SER A 85 2.88 32.81 8.20
CA SER A 85 2.78 33.61 9.43
C SER A 85 1.34 33.63 9.95
N LEU A 86 0.79 32.43 10.25
CA LEU A 86 -0.54 32.32 10.83
C LEU A 86 -0.46 32.37 12.35
N SER A 87 -1.43 33.00 12.99
CA SER A 87 -1.51 32.96 14.46
C SER A 87 -1.90 31.55 14.92
N PRO A 88 -1.44 31.12 16.11
CA PRO A 88 -1.80 29.83 16.67
C PRO A 88 -3.31 29.58 16.73
N ASP A 89 -4.10 30.61 17.05
CA ASP A 89 -5.55 30.52 17.14
C ASP A 89 -6.20 30.11 15.80
N LEU A 90 -5.67 30.61 14.67
CA LEU A 90 -6.18 30.24 13.35
C LEU A 90 -5.82 28.79 13.00
N LEU A 91 -4.63 28.34 13.37
CA LEU A 91 -4.23 26.94 13.19
C LEU A 91 -5.11 26.00 14.01
N ASP A 92 -5.38 26.32 15.27
CA ASP A 92 -6.28 25.54 16.14
C ASP A 92 -7.71 25.46 15.58
N GLU A 93 -8.19 26.55 14.96
CA GLU A 93 -9.52 26.56 14.34
C GLU A 93 -9.58 25.66 13.10
N LEU A 94 -8.54 25.68 12.27
CA LEU A 94 -8.44 24.77 11.11
C LEU A 94 -8.36 23.30 11.55
N GLU A 95 -7.51 22.98 12.53
CA GLU A 95 -7.43 21.63 13.10
C GLU A 95 -8.77 21.17 13.68
N ARG A 96 -9.54 22.09 14.26
CA ARG A 96 -10.89 21.79 14.73
C ARG A 96 -11.82 21.42 13.58
N VAL A 97 -11.76 22.15 12.45
CA VAL A 97 -12.55 21.83 11.24
C VAL A 97 -12.16 20.47 10.72
N GLU A 98 -10.88 20.16 10.57
CA GLU A 98 -10.39 18.86 10.12
C GLU A 98 -10.87 17.71 11.00
N ARG A 99 -10.75 17.86 12.32
CA ARG A 99 -11.16 16.85 13.28
C ARG A 99 -12.67 16.61 13.27
N VAL A 100 -13.48 17.66 13.19
CA VAL A 100 -14.95 17.54 13.15
C VAL A 100 -15.43 16.91 11.86
N THR A 101 -14.81 17.28 10.73
CA THR A 101 -15.18 16.76 9.39
C THR A 101 -14.48 15.45 9.05
N LYS A 102 -13.54 14.99 9.90
CA LYS A 102 -12.78 13.74 9.74
C LYS A 102 -12.06 13.65 8.39
N VAL A 103 -11.48 14.77 7.93
CA VAL A 103 -10.82 14.84 6.62
C VAL A 103 -9.73 13.77 6.49
N ARG A 104 -8.86 13.60 7.51
CA ARG A 104 -7.77 12.63 7.49
C ARG A 104 -8.27 11.19 7.30
N GLU A 105 -9.32 10.79 8.02
CA GLU A 105 -9.93 9.45 7.89
C GLU A 105 -10.61 9.27 6.54
N LYS A 106 -11.21 10.34 6.00
CA LYS A 106 -11.83 10.29 4.68
C LYS A 106 -10.79 10.20 3.57
N LEU A 107 -9.67 10.93 3.67
CA LEU A 107 -8.54 10.79 2.75
C LEU A 107 -7.95 9.38 2.82
N ASN A 108 -7.76 8.83 4.02
CA ASN A 108 -7.32 7.45 4.20
C ASN A 108 -8.23 6.46 3.46
N LEU A 109 -9.54 6.61 3.64
CA LEU A 109 -10.52 5.74 2.98
C LEU A 109 -10.49 5.88 1.45
N GLY A 110 -10.43 7.12 0.94
CA GLY A 110 -10.37 7.40 -0.49
C GLY A 110 -9.12 6.82 -1.14
N LEU A 111 -7.96 7.01 -0.52
CA LEU A 111 -6.69 6.45 -0.99
C LEU A 111 -6.70 4.92 -0.99
N ARG A 112 -7.23 4.28 0.06
CA ARG A 112 -7.36 2.81 0.11
C ARG A 112 -8.24 2.28 -1.02
N TRP A 113 -9.38 2.90 -1.27
CA TRP A 113 -10.26 2.47 -2.36
C TRP A 113 -9.68 2.78 -3.74
N GLY A 114 -8.94 3.90 -3.88
CA GLY A 114 -8.17 4.20 -5.07
C GLY A 114 -7.15 3.09 -5.37
N ARG A 115 -6.41 2.63 -4.38
CA ARG A 115 -5.44 1.54 -4.51
C ARG A 115 -6.09 0.19 -4.78
N LEU A 116 -7.22 -0.11 -4.11
CA LEU A 116 -7.90 -1.40 -4.27
C LEU A 116 -8.60 -1.53 -5.63
N TYR A 117 -9.36 -0.50 -6.02
CA TYR A 117 -10.22 -0.55 -7.21
C TYR A 117 -9.66 0.22 -8.41
N GLY A 118 -8.48 0.80 -8.29
CA GLY A 118 -7.93 1.68 -9.31
C GLY A 118 -8.52 3.09 -9.31
N GLY A 119 -9.61 3.34 -8.59
CA GLY A 119 -10.24 4.65 -8.53
C GLY A 119 -11.25 4.82 -7.41
N ALA A 120 -11.25 6.02 -6.84
CA ALA A 120 -12.27 6.51 -5.92
C ALA A 120 -12.39 8.03 -6.03
N ALA A 121 -13.50 8.56 -5.57
CA ALA A 121 -13.77 9.99 -5.53
C ALA A 121 -14.23 10.44 -4.14
N GLY A 122 -13.74 11.57 -3.70
CA GLY A 122 -14.23 12.30 -2.54
C GLY A 122 -15.10 13.48 -2.99
N LEU A 123 -16.41 13.36 -2.81
CA LEU A 123 -17.33 14.48 -3.05
C LEU A 123 -17.21 15.48 -1.91
N ILE A 124 -16.90 16.72 -2.24
CA ILE A 124 -16.80 17.83 -1.29
C ILE A 124 -18.21 18.28 -0.91
N LEU A 125 -18.54 18.19 0.37
CA LEU A 125 -19.85 18.52 0.90
C LEU A 125 -19.82 19.90 1.55
N ILE A 126 -20.69 20.82 1.07
CA ILE A 126 -20.88 22.17 1.63
C ILE A 126 -22.36 22.34 1.93
N LYS A 127 -22.68 22.66 3.17
CA LYS A 127 -24.04 22.88 3.62
C LYS A 127 -24.68 24.07 2.87
N GLY A 128 -25.89 23.85 2.35
CA GLY A 128 -26.62 24.84 1.56
C GLY A 128 -26.29 24.87 0.08
N GLN A 129 -25.37 23.98 -0.39
CA GLN A 129 -25.01 23.83 -1.80
C GLN A 129 -25.38 22.45 -2.40
N GLU A 130 -26.24 21.70 -1.74
CA GLU A 130 -26.64 20.35 -2.15
C GLU A 130 -27.29 20.31 -3.54
N GLY A 131 -27.97 21.37 -3.94
CA GLY A 131 -28.60 21.51 -5.26
C GLY A 131 -27.70 22.11 -6.34
N MET A 132 -26.42 22.37 -6.06
CA MET A 132 -25.48 23.06 -6.95
C MET A 132 -24.26 22.21 -7.29
N LEU A 133 -24.38 20.89 -7.22
CA LEU A 133 -23.25 19.98 -7.44
C LEU A 133 -22.73 20.01 -8.89
N ASP A 134 -23.59 20.37 -9.83
CA ASP A 134 -23.30 20.52 -11.26
C ASP A 134 -22.54 21.82 -11.61
N LYS A 135 -22.48 22.77 -10.66
CA LYS A 135 -21.81 24.05 -10.86
C LYS A 135 -20.39 24.03 -10.31
N PRO A 136 -19.46 24.78 -10.93
CA PRO A 136 -18.14 25.00 -10.36
C PRO A 136 -18.21 25.44 -8.90
N LEU A 137 -17.25 24.97 -8.10
CA LEU A 137 -17.11 25.41 -6.72
C LEU A 137 -16.45 26.77 -6.69
N ASP A 138 -17.17 27.76 -6.21
CA ASP A 138 -16.68 29.11 -6.01
C ASP A 138 -16.42 29.35 -4.52
N LEU A 139 -15.16 29.66 -4.18
CA LEU A 139 -14.71 29.87 -2.81
C LEU A 139 -15.43 31.03 -2.14
N ASP A 140 -15.80 32.07 -2.90
CA ASP A 140 -16.49 33.26 -2.38
C ASP A 140 -17.93 32.95 -1.90
N THR A 141 -18.48 31.82 -2.34
CA THR A 141 -19.83 31.38 -1.92
C THR A 141 -19.80 30.49 -0.66
N ILE A 142 -18.64 30.17 -0.15
CA ILE A 142 -18.48 29.34 1.05
C ILE A 142 -18.58 30.19 2.29
N MET A 143 -19.57 29.92 3.14
CA MET A 143 -19.73 30.62 4.41
C MET A 143 -18.95 29.92 5.54
N PRO A 144 -18.54 30.64 6.59
CA PRO A 144 -17.92 30.03 7.77
C PRO A 144 -18.75 28.90 8.35
N GLY A 145 -18.12 27.76 8.65
CA GLY A 145 -18.74 26.57 9.24
C GLY A 145 -19.61 25.73 8.30
N THR A 146 -19.58 25.99 6.97
CA THR A 146 -20.41 25.24 6.01
C THR A 146 -19.73 24.02 5.43
N PHE A 147 -18.41 23.92 5.47
CA PHE A 147 -17.72 22.69 5.05
C PHE A 147 -18.13 21.51 5.91
N ALA A 148 -18.72 20.49 5.31
CA ALA A 148 -19.25 19.30 6.01
C ALA A 148 -18.35 18.06 5.87
N GLY A 149 -17.25 18.17 5.12
CA GLY A 149 -16.30 17.08 4.89
C GLY A 149 -16.41 16.42 3.53
N LEU A 150 -16.00 15.18 3.44
CA LEU A 150 -15.96 14.40 2.20
C LEU A 150 -16.90 13.20 2.28
N MET A 151 -17.61 12.93 1.19
CA MET A 151 -18.27 11.65 0.95
C MET A 151 -17.41 10.83 -0.01
N ILE A 152 -16.90 9.70 0.45
CA ILE A 152 -16.03 8.86 -0.37
C ILE A 152 -16.88 7.81 -1.09
N LEU A 153 -16.70 7.77 -2.40
CA LEU A 153 -17.34 6.82 -3.32
C LEU A 153 -16.22 6.12 -4.10
N ASP A 154 -16.17 4.81 -4.08
CA ASP A 154 -15.30 4.06 -4.98
C ASP A 154 -15.90 4.00 -6.40
N ARG A 155 -15.09 3.63 -7.39
CA ARG A 155 -15.52 3.59 -8.80
C ARG A 155 -16.72 2.68 -9.06
N TRP A 156 -16.99 1.71 -8.18
CA TRP A 156 -18.08 0.74 -8.30
C TRP A 156 -19.35 1.16 -7.55
N MET A 157 -19.26 2.20 -6.72
CA MET A 157 -20.41 2.79 -6.01
C MET A 157 -21.22 3.77 -6.86
N GLY A 158 -21.11 3.65 -8.19
CA GLY A 158 -21.92 4.40 -9.13
C GLY A 158 -21.40 5.79 -9.48
N ILE A 159 -20.17 6.15 -9.11
CA ILE A 159 -19.54 7.38 -9.60
C ILE A 159 -18.82 7.11 -10.91
N VAL A 160 -19.29 7.73 -11.98
CA VAL A 160 -18.77 7.52 -13.33
C VAL A 160 -18.29 8.85 -13.89
N PRO A 161 -17.00 8.97 -14.28
CA PRO A 161 -16.49 10.13 -14.99
C PRO A 161 -17.19 10.29 -16.34
N ASP A 162 -17.50 11.53 -16.72
CA ASP A 162 -17.96 11.85 -18.06
C ASP A 162 -16.76 11.84 -19.05
N MET A 163 -17.04 11.62 -20.32
CA MET A 163 -15.99 11.63 -21.38
C MET A 163 -15.62 13.06 -21.81
N GLY A 164 -16.36 14.08 -21.37
CA GLY A 164 -16.00 15.48 -21.52
C GLY A 164 -14.83 15.84 -20.63
N LEU A 165 -13.77 16.42 -21.20
CA LEU A 165 -12.55 16.78 -20.49
C LEU A 165 -12.48 18.29 -20.23
N VAL A 166 -11.83 18.67 -19.14
CA VAL A 166 -11.48 20.05 -18.84
C VAL A 166 -10.53 20.58 -19.91
N GLN A 167 -10.92 21.64 -20.60
CA GLN A 167 -10.17 22.24 -21.71
C GLN A 167 -9.41 23.51 -21.34
N ASP A 168 -9.64 24.05 -20.15
CA ASP A 168 -8.91 25.21 -19.66
C ASP A 168 -7.48 24.79 -19.26
N VAL A 169 -6.50 25.30 -20.00
CA VAL A 169 -5.08 25.02 -19.75
C VAL A 169 -4.60 25.60 -18.40
N GLY A 170 -5.30 26.61 -17.87
CA GLY A 170 -5.01 27.19 -16.56
C GLY A 170 -5.56 26.38 -15.39
N ASP A 171 -6.43 25.42 -15.64
CA ASP A 171 -7.01 24.60 -14.58
C ASP A 171 -6.07 23.43 -14.21
N PRO A 172 -5.82 23.17 -12.91
CA PRO A 172 -5.01 22.05 -12.46
C PRO A 172 -5.53 20.68 -12.93
N ASP A 173 -6.83 20.55 -13.17
CA ASP A 173 -7.47 19.33 -13.66
C ASP A 173 -7.53 19.24 -15.20
N PHE A 174 -6.72 20.05 -15.94
CA PHE A 174 -6.68 20.03 -17.41
C PHE A 174 -6.49 18.61 -17.96
N GLY A 175 -7.33 18.21 -18.92
CA GLY A 175 -7.30 16.90 -19.53
C GLY A 175 -7.94 15.77 -18.71
N LEU A 176 -8.50 16.09 -17.54
CA LEU A 176 -9.30 15.17 -16.72
C LEU A 176 -10.80 15.37 -16.97
N PRO A 177 -11.68 14.41 -16.58
CA PRO A 177 -13.11 14.55 -16.73
C PRO A 177 -13.66 15.81 -16.07
N GLU A 178 -14.43 16.60 -16.83
CA GLU A 178 -15.05 17.83 -16.35
C GLU A 178 -16.21 17.57 -15.39
N TYR A 179 -16.96 16.50 -15.65
CA TYR A 179 -18.10 16.11 -14.81
C TYR A 179 -18.03 14.65 -14.39
N TYR A 180 -18.69 14.37 -13.28
CA TYR A 180 -18.91 13.03 -12.75
C TYR A 180 -20.40 12.83 -12.55
N THR A 181 -20.93 11.67 -12.95
CA THR A 181 -22.30 11.27 -12.68
C THR A 181 -22.34 10.31 -11.51
N ILE A 182 -23.26 10.54 -10.57
CA ILE A 182 -23.54 9.62 -9.49
C ILE A 182 -24.82 8.89 -9.83
N ASN A 183 -24.75 7.57 -9.90
CA ASN A 183 -25.88 6.70 -10.20
C ASN A 183 -26.35 6.00 -8.93
N ASP A 184 -27.66 5.70 -8.84
CA ASP A 184 -28.20 4.82 -7.81
C ASP A 184 -27.91 3.34 -8.14
N SER A 185 -28.29 2.44 -7.24
CA SER A 185 -28.14 1.00 -7.43
C SER A 185 -28.95 0.43 -8.62
N ALA A 186 -29.89 1.18 -9.15
CA ALA A 186 -30.70 0.85 -10.33
C ALA A 186 -30.11 1.45 -11.63
N GLY A 187 -29.01 2.21 -11.51
CA GLY A 187 -28.33 2.86 -12.66
C GLY A 187 -28.93 4.19 -13.08
N HIS A 188 -29.86 4.79 -12.32
CA HIS A 188 -30.39 6.10 -12.63
C HIS A 188 -29.43 7.19 -12.13
N VAL A 189 -29.27 8.24 -12.94
CA VAL A 189 -28.48 9.42 -12.56
C VAL A 189 -29.16 10.16 -11.42
N VAL A 190 -28.50 10.18 -10.27
CA VAL A 190 -28.99 10.90 -9.07
C VAL A 190 -28.44 12.32 -9.05
N ALA A 191 -27.18 12.49 -9.42
CA ALA A 191 -26.53 13.79 -9.44
C ALA A 191 -25.45 13.87 -10.53
N LYS A 192 -25.26 15.06 -11.08
CA LYS A 192 -24.10 15.43 -11.88
C LYS A 192 -23.22 16.36 -11.05
N VAL A 193 -21.91 16.08 -11.01
CA VAL A 193 -20.96 16.79 -10.13
C VAL A 193 -19.84 17.36 -10.99
N HIS A 194 -19.54 18.65 -10.81
CA HIS A 194 -18.43 19.32 -11.47
C HIS A 194 -17.09 18.91 -10.84
N HIS A 195 -16.01 18.76 -11.63
CA HIS A 195 -14.70 18.30 -11.18
C HIS A 195 -14.15 19.09 -10.00
N SER A 196 -14.40 20.40 -9.92
CA SER A 196 -13.94 21.25 -8.81
C SER A 196 -14.48 20.82 -7.44
N ARG A 197 -15.59 20.05 -7.41
CA ARG A 197 -16.20 19.49 -6.19
C ARG A 197 -15.80 18.04 -5.91
N VAL A 198 -14.86 17.50 -6.68
CA VAL A 198 -14.41 16.11 -6.58
C VAL A 198 -12.93 16.06 -6.31
N VAL A 199 -12.53 15.36 -5.27
CA VAL A 199 -11.14 14.95 -5.02
C VAL A 199 -10.97 13.55 -5.58
N ARG A 200 -10.03 13.37 -6.51
CA ARG A 200 -9.76 12.07 -7.14
C ARG A 200 -8.72 11.29 -6.35
N PHE A 201 -8.95 10.00 -6.22
CA PHE A 201 -8.00 9.03 -5.68
C PHE A 201 -7.80 7.95 -6.73
N THR A 202 -6.69 7.99 -7.45
CA THR A 202 -6.37 7.03 -8.50
C THR A 202 -5.41 5.96 -7.98
N GLY A 203 -5.52 4.74 -8.50
CA GLY A 203 -4.56 3.67 -8.30
C GLY A 203 -3.25 3.93 -9.04
N ARG A 204 -2.69 2.89 -9.67
CA ARG A 204 -1.49 2.99 -10.50
C ARG A 204 -1.79 3.76 -11.79
N ASP A 205 -0.84 4.58 -12.19
CA ASP A 205 -0.98 5.34 -13.43
C ASP A 205 -0.85 4.42 -14.65
N LEU A 206 -1.66 4.70 -15.67
CA LEU A 206 -1.74 3.94 -16.89
C LEU A 206 -1.34 4.82 -18.09
N PRO A 207 -0.87 4.22 -19.18
CA PRO A 207 -0.76 4.89 -20.47
C PRO A 207 -2.12 5.46 -20.91
N GLU A 208 -2.12 6.53 -21.72
CA GLU A 208 -3.35 7.28 -22.05
C GLU A 208 -4.45 6.41 -22.64
N ILE A 209 -4.11 5.48 -23.54
CA ILE A 209 -5.08 4.58 -24.16
C ILE A 209 -5.76 3.64 -23.14
N GLU A 210 -5.01 3.22 -22.12
CA GLU A 210 -5.52 2.40 -21.04
C GLU A 210 -6.35 3.22 -20.04
N LYS A 211 -5.94 4.49 -19.78
CA LYS A 211 -6.76 5.42 -18.97
C LYS A 211 -8.13 5.65 -19.56
N ILE A 212 -8.23 5.82 -20.89
CA ILE A 212 -9.52 5.96 -21.58
C ILE A 212 -10.36 4.70 -21.38
N ALA A 213 -9.75 3.52 -21.52
CA ALA A 213 -10.44 2.25 -21.33
C ALA A 213 -10.90 2.04 -19.87
N GLU A 214 -10.13 2.54 -18.90
CA GLU A 214 -10.48 2.55 -17.46
C GLU A 214 -11.34 3.77 -17.08
N VAL A 215 -11.92 4.46 -18.04
CA VAL A 215 -12.79 5.64 -17.84
C VAL A 215 -12.08 6.71 -16.99
N TYR A 216 -10.81 7.01 -17.34
CA TYR A 216 -9.93 7.96 -16.64
C TYR A 216 -9.61 7.62 -15.17
N TRP A 217 -9.87 6.37 -14.72
CA TRP A 217 -9.34 5.83 -13.48
C TRP A 217 -7.96 5.20 -13.73
N GLY A 218 -7.31 4.77 -12.66
CA GLY A 218 -6.07 4.00 -12.71
C GLY A 218 -6.31 2.50 -12.62
N GLU A 219 -5.21 1.74 -12.56
CA GLU A 219 -5.19 0.30 -12.33
C GLU A 219 -5.19 0.00 -10.82
N SER A 220 -5.78 -1.12 -10.43
CA SER A 220 -5.68 -1.63 -9.06
C SER A 220 -4.23 -2.03 -8.73
N GLU A 221 -3.76 -1.66 -7.55
CA GLU A 221 -2.46 -2.15 -7.04
C GLU A 221 -2.39 -3.67 -6.95
N VAL A 222 -3.54 -4.31 -6.72
CA VAL A 222 -3.65 -5.77 -6.56
C VAL A 222 -3.44 -6.49 -7.90
N GLU A 223 -3.79 -5.87 -9.02
CA GLU A 223 -3.68 -6.49 -10.35
C GLU A 223 -2.23 -6.88 -10.68
N ALA A 224 -1.30 -5.97 -10.47
CA ALA A 224 0.11 -6.23 -10.72
C ALA A 224 0.71 -7.30 -9.80
N LEU A 225 0.14 -7.45 -8.60
CA LEU A 225 0.63 -8.37 -7.57
C LEU A 225 -0.07 -9.72 -7.59
N TYR A 226 -1.14 -9.85 -8.36
CA TYR A 226 -2.04 -11.00 -8.29
C TYR A 226 -1.34 -12.35 -8.45
N LYS A 227 -0.45 -12.46 -9.43
CA LYS A 227 0.30 -13.70 -9.68
C LYS A 227 1.19 -14.08 -8.50
N ASP A 228 1.85 -13.10 -7.89
CA ASP A 228 2.74 -13.32 -6.76
C ASP A 228 1.95 -13.66 -5.48
N VAL A 229 0.78 -13.03 -5.28
CA VAL A 229 -0.14 -13.38 -4.18
C VAL A 229 -0.62 -14.83 -4.33
N VAL A 230 -1.07 -15.23 -5.52
CA VAL A 230 -1.52 -16.61 -5.78
C VAL A 230 -0.38 -17.60 -5.61
N ALA A 231 0.84 -17.29 -6.07
CA ALA A 231 2.00 -18.14 -5.90
C ALA A 231 2.36 -18.32 -4.42
N HIS A 232 2.39 -17.23 -3.65
CA HIS A 232 2.64 -17.25 -2.21
C HIS A 232 1.60 -18.10 -1.45
N ASP A 233 0.31 -17.91 -1.74
CA ASP A 233 -0.77 -18.63 -1.06
C ASP A 233 -0.75 -20.13 -1.39
N ASN A 234 -0.47 -20.48 -2.66
CA ASN A 234 -0.32 -21.86 -3.08
C ASN A 234 0.87 -22.55 -2.40
N VAL A 235 2.01 -21.87 -2.29
CA VAL A 235 3.18 -22.42 -1.60
C VAL A 235 2.87 -22.60 -0.11
N SER A 236 2.25 -21.61 0.53
CA SER A 236 1.86 -21.68 1.94
C SER A 236 0.89 -22.84 2.21
N ALA A 237 -0.15 -22.98 1.39
CA ALA A 237 -1.12 -24.08 1.50
C ALA A 237 -0.47 -25.45 1.27
N ASN A 238 0.41 -25.57 0.27
CA ASN A 238 1.13 -26.80 -0.01
C ASN A 238 2.09 -27.18 1.12
N MET A 239 2.80 -26.22 1.71
CA MET A 239 3.66 -26.44 2.88
C MET A 239 2.86 -26.96 4.08
N ALA A 240 1.70 -26.35 4.35
CA ALA A 240 0.78 -26.83 5.38
C ALA A 240 0.32 -28.26 5.10
N ALA A 241 -0.10 -28.55 3.86
CA ALA A 241 -0.52 -29.91 3.45
C ALA A 241 0.62 -30.94 3.57
N LEU A 242 1.86 -30.55 3.22
CA LEU A 242 3.04 -31.43 3.38
C LEU A 242 3.33 -31.72 4.84
N THR A 243 3.12 -30.76 5.74
CA THR A 243 3.31 -30.97 7.19
C THR A 243 2.38 -32.06 7.71
N PHE A 244 1.13 -32.12 7.24
CA PHE A 244 0.19 -33.21 7.58
C PHE A 244 0.58 -34.54 6.94
N ARG A 245 1.30 -34.53 5.80
CA ARG A 245 1.77 -35.74 5.09
C ARG A 245 3.19 -36.13 5.43
N ALA A 246 3.78 -35.53 6.48
CA ALA A 246 5.17 -35.76 6.86
C ALA A 246 5.52 -37.24 7.08
N ASN A 247 4.54 -38.03 7.47
CA ASN A 247 4.68 -39.49 7.65
C ASN A 247 3.67 -40.19 6.73
N ILE A 248 4.17 -40.80 5.65
CA ILE A 248 3.35 -41.74 4.86
C ILE A 248 3.64 -43.12 5.34
N ASN A 249 2.64 -43.74 5.97
CA ASN A 249 2.67 -45.12 6.33
C ASN A 249 2.20 -45.94 5.14
N THR A 250 3.10 -46.66 4.53
CA THR A 250 2.80 -47.60 3.43
C THR A 250 2.70 -49.01 3.99
N MET A 251 1.53 -49.62 3.80
CA MET A 251 1.26 -50.99 4.18
C MET A 251 1.31 -51.86 2.95
N GLU A 252 2.25 -52.84 2.91
CA GLU A 252 2.31 -53.84 1.85
C GLU A 252 1.37 -54.97 2.20
N VAL A 253 0.30 -55.15 1.43
CA VAL A 253 -0.70 -56.20 1.61
C VAL A 253 -0.50 -57.26 0.53
N GLN A 254 -0.36 -58.51 0.94
CA GLN A 254 -0.22 -59.65 0.00
C GLN A 254 -1.51 -59.84 -0.80
N ASN A 255 -1.37 -60.05 -2.11
CA ASN A 255 -2.46 -60.34 -3.05
C ASN A 255 -3.54 -59.25 -3.16
N LEU A 256 -3.20 -57.96 -2.93
CA LEU A 256 -4.11 -56.85 -3.02
C LEU A 256 -4.79 -56.75 -4.39
N GLU A 257 -4.03 -56.99 -5.47
CA GLU A 257 -4.55 -56.99 -6.85
C GLU A 257 -5.59 -58.10 -7.07
N GLN A 258 -5.39 -59.30 -6.52
CA GLN A 258 -6.34 -60.41 -6.61
C GLN A 258 -7.62 -60.11 -5.79
N LEU A 259 -7.49 -59.44 -4.66
CA LEU A 259 -8.65 -59.02 -3.84
C LEU A 259 -9.55 -58.07 -4.58
N PHE A 260 -8.98 -57.11 -5.32
CA PHE A 260 -9.76 -56.12 -6.07
C PHE A 260 -10.25 -56.61 -7.43
N SER A 261 -9.50 -57.49 -8.10
CA SER A 261 -9.88 -57.99 -9.43
C SER A 261 -10.81 -59.25 -9.39
N LEU A 262 -10.57 -60.16 -8.44
CA LEU A 262 -11.26 -61.45 -8.35
C LEU A 262 -12.04 -61.65 -7.04
N GLY A 263 -11.90 -60.75 -6.07
CA GLY A 263 -12.54 -60.86 -4.77
C GLY A 263 -14.06 -60.63 -4.85
N SER A 264 -14.84 -61.42 -4.07
CA SER A 264 -16.26 -61.15 -3.91
C SER A 264 -16.51 -59.81 -3.19
N VAL A 265 -17.72 -59.21 -3.42
CA VAL A 265 -18.14 -57.96 -2.77
C VAL A 265 -18.00 -58.04 -1.25
N ASP A 266 -18.25 -59.20 -0.65
CA ASP A 266 -18.14 -59.40 0.80
C ASP A 266 -16.67 -59.44 1.27
N GLN A 267 -15.73 -59.91 0.46
CA GLN A 267 -14.30 -59.89 0.75
C GLN A 267 -13.76 -58.46 0.67
N GLN A 268 -14.14 -57.69 -0.34
CA GLN A 268 -13.78 -56.29 -0.47
C GLN A 268 -14.35 -55.46 0.69
N ARG A 269 -15.58 -55.72 1.10
CA ARG A 269 -16.25 -55.03 2.22
C ARG A 269 -15.54 -55.32 3.56
N ARG A 270 -15.15 -56.59 3.81
CA ARG A 270 -14.36 -56.94 5.01
C ARG A 270 -13.03 -56.29 5.02
N PHE A 271 -12.32 -56.22 3.89
CA PHE A 271 -11.05 -55.54 3.75
C PHE A 271 -11.19 -54.06 4.09
N TRP A 272 -12.20 -53.36 3.53
CA TRP A 272 -12.45 -51.94 3.84
C TRP A 272 -12.80 -51.71 5.30
N ASN A 273 -13.56 -52.60 5.92
CA ASN A 273 -13.89 -52.46 7.35
C ASN A 273 -12.65 -52.63 8.23
N VAL A 274 -11.75 -53.53 7.86
CA VAL A 274 -10.45 -53.68 8.56
C VAL A 274 -9.57 -52.45 8.37
N MET A 275 -9.47 -51.93 7.14
CA MET A 275 -8.71 -50.72 6.84
C MET A 275 -9.27 -49.48 7.58
N GLN A 276 -10.58 -49.36 7.64
CA GLN A 276 -11.23 -48.28 8.36
C GLN A 276 -10.98 -48.40 9.89
N ALA A 277 -11.07 -49.62 10.43
CA ALA A 277 -10.75 -49.84 11.85
C ALA A 277 -9.27 -49.53 12.14
N GLN A 278 -8.35 -49.95 11.27
CA GLN A 278 -6.93 -49.59 11.40
C GLN A 278 -6.70 -48.08 11.29
N SER A 279 -7.35 -47.41 10.37
CA SER A 279 -7.26 -45.94 10.21
C SER A 279 -7.70 -45.21 11.47
N VAL A 280 -8.77 -45.65 12.12
CA VAL A 280 -9.24 -45.09 13.39
C VAL A 280 -8.25 -45.38 14.55
N MET A 281 -7.58 -46.54 14.52
CA MET A 281 -6.60 -46.90 15.52
C MET A 281 -5.24 -46.26 15.31
N MET A 282 -4.98 -45.72 14.10
CA MET A 282 -3.77 -44.94 13.79
C MET A 282 -3.86 -43.57 14.50
N SER A 283 -3.34 -43.49 15.71
CA SER A 283 -3.03 -42.21 16.35
C SER A 283 -1.52 -41.98 16.33
N ASN A 284 -1.08 -40.73 16.50
CA ASN A 284 0.33 -40.37 16.56
C ASN A 284 1.10 -41.11 17.69
N PHE A 285 0.38 -41.74 18.63
CA PHE A 285 0.89 -42.45 19.79
C PHE A 285 0.33 -43.89 19.92
N GLY A 286 -0.43 -44.41 18.92
CA GLY A 286 -1.09 -45.69 18.98
C GLY A 286 -0.20 -46.83 18.44
N PHE A 287 -0.44 -48.06 18.96
CA PHE A 287 0.13 -49.28 18.41
C PHE A 287 -0.61 -49.66 17.14
N GLN A 288 0.14 -50.09 16.11
CA GLN A 288 -0.42 -50.59 14.87
C GLN A 288 -0.33 -52.08 14.84
N LEU A 289 -1.48 -52.71 14.61
CA LEU A 289 -1.57 -54.18 14.43
C LEU A 289 -1.44 -54.53 12.95
N VAL A 290 -0.43 -55.30 12.59
CA VAL A 290 -0.20 -55.82 11.25
C VAL A 290 -0.28 -57.34 11.26
N ASN A 291 -0.80 -57.94 10.18
CA ASN A 291 -0.79 -59.39 10.06
C ASN A 291 0.62 -59.92 9.87
N LYS A 292 0.84 -61.15 10.31
CA LYS A 292 2.13 -61.81 10.11
C LYS A 292 2.39 -61.98 8.59
N GLY A 293 3.34 -61.25 8.09
CA GLY A 293 3.71 -61.26 6.66
C GLY A 293 3.47 -59.89 5.96
N ASP A 294 2.68 -59.02 6.53
CA ASP A 294 2.53 -57.66 6.02
C ASP A 294 3.69 -56.79 6.52
N GLN A 295 4.21 -55.95 5.65
CA GLN A 295 5.30 -55.04 5.99
C GLN A 295 4.80 -53.63 5.98
N MET A 296 5.20 -52.88 6.99
CA MET A 296 4.91 -51.47 7.08
C MET A 296 6.21 -50.69 6.89
N LYS A 297 6.19 -49.82 5.90
CA LYS A 297 7.27 -48.87 5.63
C LYS A 297 6.83 -47.49 5.98
N ASN A 298 7.55 -46.83 6.88
CA ASN A 298 7.36 -45.42 7.16
C ASN A 298 8.36 -44.64 6.31
N THR A 299 7.83 -43.81 5.39
CA THR A 299 8.65 -42.93 4.59
C THR A 299 8.51 -41.51 5.19
N GLN A 300 9.58 -41.02 5.79
CA GLN A 300 9.68 -39.67 6.28
C GLN A 300 10.17 -38.76 5.16
N TYR A 301 9.43 -37.69 4.90
CA TYR A 301 9.91 -36.66 3.99
C TYR A 301 10.72 -35.62 4.76
N THR A 302 11.88 -35.28 4.23
CA THR A 302 12.68 -34.15 4.73
C THR A 302 12.24 -32.89 4.00
N PHE A 303 11.97 -31.85 4.77
CA PHE A 303 11.49 -30.55 4.27
C PHE A 303 12.63 -29.53 4.06
N THR A 304 13.83 -30.04 3.76
CA THR A 304 14.99 -29.18 3.49
C THR A 304 14.71 -28.31 2.26
N GLY A 305 14.95 -27.00 2.38
CA GLY A 305 14.77 -26.05 1.27
C GLY A 305 13.37 -25.42 1.16
N LEU A 306 12.34 -25.93 1.84
CA LEU A 306 11.00 -25.34 1.76
C LEU A 306 10.94 -23.92 2.35
N GLN A 307 11.70 -23.66 3.41
CA GLN A 307 11.79 -22.32 4.00
C GLN A 307 12.35 -21.32 3.01
N GLU A 308 13.41 -21.68 2.30
CA GLU A 308 14.07 -20.82 1.30
C GLU A 308 13.12 -20.49 0.14
N VAL A 309 12.34 -21.47 -0.32
CA VAL A 309 11.31 -21.26 -1.36
C VAL A 309 10.24 -20.29 -0.88
N TYR A 310 9.74 -20.48 0.34
CA TYR A 310 8.73 -19.58 0.92
C TYR A 310 9.27 -18.16 1.10
N GLU A 311 10.49 -18.02 1.61
CA GLU A 311 11.15 -16.71 1.75
C GLU A 311 11.34 -16.04 0.39
N SER A 312 11.69 -16.78 -0.65
CA SER A 312 11.79 -16.25 -2.02
C SER A 312 10.44 -15.70 -2.52
N MET A 313 9.32 -16.39 -2.25
CA MET A 313 7.99 -15.90 -2.63
C MET A 313 7.61 -14.63 -1.84
N CYS A 314 7.96 -14.57 -0.56
CA CYS A 314 7.76 -13.36 0.25
C CYS A 314 8.60 -12.19 -0.29
N LEU A 315 9.85 -12.41 -0.68
CA LEU A 315 10.72 -11.39 -1.26
C LEU A 315 10.22 -10.87 -2.62
N ASN A 316 9.66 -11.75 -3.46
CA ASN A 316 9.03 -11.35 -4.72
C ASN A 316 7.86 -10.40 -4.47
N LEU A 317 6.98 -10.71 -3.51
CA LEU A 317 5.88 -9.83 -3.11
C LEU A 317 6.39 -8.49 -2.54
N CYS A 318 7.46 -8.52 -1.74
CA CYS A 318 8.09 -7.31 -1.22
C CYS A 318 8.60 -6.42 -2.36
N GLY A 319 9.32 -7.01 -3.31
CA GLY A 319 9.85 -6.27 -4.47
C GLY A 319 8.75 -5.69 -5.35
N ALA A 320 7.71 -6.48 -5.64
CA ALA A 320 6.61 -6.05 -6.50
C ALA A 320 5.70 -4.98 -5.85
N SER A 321 5.58 -4.99 -4.52
CA SER A 321 4.73 -4.07 -3.76
C SER A 321 5.47 -2.86 -3.18
N HIS A 322 6.78 -2.78 -3.32
CA HIS A 322 7.65 -1.77 -2.73
C HIS A 322 7.65 -1.74 -1.18
N TYR A 323 7.26 -2.84 -0.54
CA TYR A 323 7.33 -2.95 0.92
C TYR A 323 8.55 -3.75 1.36
N PRO A 324 9.27 -3.32 2.39
CA PRO A 324 10.27 -4.17 3.03
C PRO A 324 9.60 -5.36 3.74
N MET A 325 10.29 -6.47 3.82
CA MET A 325 9.78 -7.70 4.42
C MET A 325 9.33 -7.49 5.88
N THR A 326 10.02 -6.62 6.61
CA THR A 326 9.69 -6.23 7.98
C THR A 326 8.33 -5.55 8.11
N LYS A 327 7.93 -4.76 7.11
CA LYS A 327 6.63 -4.07 7.07
C LYS A 327 5.51 -4.98 6.59
N LEU A 328 5.73 -5.70 5.49
CA LEU A 328 4.68 -6.51 4.87
C LEU A 328 4.38 -7.78 5.66
N PHE A 329 5.42 -8.50 6.11
CA PHE A 329 5.32 -9.80 6.78
C PHE A 329 5.64 -9.76 8.27
N GLY A 330 6.12 -8.63 8.82
CA GLY A 330 6.53 -8.51 10.23
C GLY A 330 7.75 -9.36 10.59
N ARG A 331 8.57 -9.72 9.61
CA ARG A 331 9.76 -10.57 9.79
C ARG A 331 10.97 -9.91 9.14
N SER A 332 12.12 -10.05 9.78
CA SER A 332 13.39 -9.68 9.13
C SER A 332 13.80 -10.79 8.16
N PRO A 333 14.36 -10.44 6.97
CA PRO A 333 14.92 -11.44 6.08
C PRO A 333 16.06 -12.20 6.76
N SER A 334 16.17 -13.50 6.51
CA SER A 334 17.30 -14.29 6.99
C SER A 334 18.55 -13.95 6.17
N GLY A 335 19.58 -13.40 6.80
CA GLY A 335 20.85 -13.12 6.11
C GLY A 335 21.72 -12.05 6.77
N MET A 336 22.91 -11.84 6.23
CA MET A 336 23.89 -10.82 6.64
C MET A 336 23.36 -9.42 6.38
N ASN A 337 23.45 -8.53 7.35
CA ASN A 337 22.96 -7.15 7.40
C ASN A 337 21.45 -7.00 7.73
N ALA A 338 20.99 -7.79 8.65
CA ALA A 338 19.58 -7.86 9.06
C ALA A 338 19.07 -6.66 9.88
N THR A 339 19.66 -5.47 9.80
CA THR A 339 19.09 -4.29 10.45
C THR A 339 17.82 -3.81 9.76
N GLY A 340 17.69 -4.08 8.45
CA GLY A 340 16.55 -3.64 7.64
C GLY A 340 16.37 -2.12 7.62
N GLU A 341 17.34 -1.37 8.14
CA GLU A 341 17.25 0.08 8.29
C GLU A 341 17.32 0.79 6.94
N SER A 342 18.26 0.37 6.07
CA SER A 342 18.33 0.90 4.70
C SER A 342 17.07 0.58 3.88
N ASP A 343 16.48 -0.59 4.08
CA ASP A 343 15.25 -0.98 3.39
C ASP A 343 14.06 -0.14 3.86
N LEU A 344 14.01 0.16 5.16
CA LEU A 344 13.00 1.06 5.73
C LEU A 344 13.19 2.50 5.25
N GLN A 345 14.43 2.98 5.13
CA GLN A 345 14.70 4.31 4.59
C GLN A 345 14.27 4.42 3.14
N ASN A 346 14.66 3.49 2.28
CA ASN A 346 14.21 3.43 0.88
C ASN A 346 12.69 3.35 0.76
N TYR A 347 12.05 2.60 1.66
CA TYR A 347 10.60 2.53 1.72
C TYR A 347 9.96 3.88 2.07
N TYR A 348 10.47 4.59 3.08
CA TYR A 348 9.92 5.89 3.45
C TYR A 348 10.18 6.96 2.39
N ASP A 349 11.31 6.93 1.69
CA ASP A 349 11.55 7.79 0.53
C ASP A 349 10.52 7.53 -0.59
N TYR A 350 10.18 6.27 -0.82
CA TYR A 350 9.11 5.91 -1.76
C TYR A 350 7.74 6.40 -1.27
N VAL A 351 7.40 6.19 0.01
CA VAL A 351 6.15 6.69 0.61
C VAL A 351 6.06 8.21 0.53
N ASP A 352 7.15 8.94 0.74
CA ASP A 352 7.19 10.40 0.59
C ASP A 352 6.91 10.82 -0.85
N SER A 353 7.46 10.14 -1.85
CA SER A 353 7.14 10.40 -3.25
C SER A 353 5.66 10.15 -3.58
N GLN A 354 5.07 9.09 -3.01
CA GLN A 354 3.64 8.81 -3.17
C GLN A 354 2.77 9.83 -2.44
N ARG A 355 3.20 10.33 -1.29
CA ARG A 355 2.53 11.39 -0.54
C ARG A 355 2.48 12.69 -1.34
N GLU A 356 3.60 13.06 -1.97
CA GLU A 356 3.65 14.21 -2.87
C GLU A 356 2.74 14.03 -4.10
N ALA A 357 2.72 12.85 -4.70
CA ALA A 357 1.95 12.59 -5.92
C ALA A 357 0.44 12.44 -5.68
N LYS A 358 0.01 11.85 -4.56
CA LYS A 358 -1.39 11.45 -4.33
C LYS A 358 -2.08 12.25 -3.22
N VAL A 359 -1.37 12.63 -2.15
CA VAL A 359 -1.97 13.35 -1.00
C VAL A 359 -1.92 14.86 -1.21
N ARG A 360 -0.79 15.40 -1.70
CA ARG A 360 -0.64 16.85 -1.93
C ARG A 360 -1.74 17.43 -2.81
N PRO A 361 -2.06 16.90 -4.00
CA PRO A 361 -3.12 17.48 -4.85
C PRO A 361 -4.49 17.46 -4.18
N ALA A 362 -4.77 16.43 -3.37
CA ALA A 362 -6.02 16.34 -2.62
C ALA A 362 -6.10 17.44 -1.54
N LEU A 363 -5.00 17.68 -0.82
CA LEU A 363 -4.92 18.71 0.20
C LEU A 363 -4.92 20.12 -0.40
N GLU A 364 -4.21 20.36 -1.50
CA GLU A 364 -4.19 21.65 -2.22
C GLU A 364 -5.59 22.05 -2.69
N LYS A 365 -6.41 21.07 -3.06
CA LYS A 365 -7.83 21.32 -3.40
C LYS A 365 -8.70 21.56 -2.17
N LEU A 366 -8.45 20.85 -1.06
CA LEU A 366 -9.27 20.94 0.16
C LEU A 366 -8.90 22.10 1.08
N LEU A 367 -7.62 22.42 1.19
CA LEU A 367 -7.13 23.43 2.14
C LEU A 367 -7.77 24.81 1.95
N PRO A 368 -7.90 25.36 0.72
CA PRO A 368 -8.60 26.64 0.51
C PRO A 368 -10.05 26.60 0.99
N ILE A 369 -10.75 25.48 0.75
CA ILE A 369 -12.15 25.29 1.15
C ILE A 369 -12.28 25.25 2.67
N MET A 370 -11.40 24.50 3.33
CA MET A 370 -11.35 24.41 4.78
C MET A 370 -10.99 25.76 5.42
N ALA A 371 -10.01 26.47 4.83
CA ALA A 371 -9.55 27.76 5.29
C ALA A 371 -10.69 28.81 5.22
N VAL A 372 -11.39 28.90 4.09
CA VAL A 372 -12.53 29.80 3.96
C VAL A 372 -13.65 29.41 4.91
N SER A 373 -13.92 28.13 5.08
CA SER A 373 -14.92 27.67 6.05
C SER A 373 -14.52 27.91 7.50
N ALA A 374 -13.23 27.87 7.85
CA ALA A 374 -12.75 28.16 9.19
C ALA A 374 -12.71 29.67 9.46
N TRP A 375 -12.09 30.42 8.56
CA TRP A 375 -11.70 31.81 8.81
C TRP A 375 -12.56 32.86 8.07
N GLY A 376 -13.47 32.42 7.18
CA GLY A 376 -14.24 33.31 6.31
C GLY A 376 -13.42 34.05 5.25
N ARG A 377 -12.16 33.73 5.10
CA ARG A 377 -11.24 34.29 4.09
C ARG A 377 -10.14 33.28 3.76
N LEU A 378 -9.56 33.42 2.57
CA LEU A 378 -8.37 32.72 2.19
C LEU A 378 -7.13 33.58 2.45
N PRO A 379 -6.23 33.22 3.35
CA PRO A 379 -4.94 33.90 3.52
C PRO A 379 -4.05 33.75 2.30
N ASP A 380 -3.23 34.77 2.01
CA ASP A 380 -2.20 34.70 0.99
C ASP A 380 -1.11 33.74 1.45
N ASN A 381 -0.53 32.97 0.49
CA ASN A 381 0.63 32.10 0.70
C ASN A 381 0.43 30.92 1.68
N LEU A 382 -0.71 30.27 1.66
CA LEU A 382 -0.87 28.98 2.30
C LEU A 382 -0.05 27.92 1.55
N GLN A 383 0.98 27.39 2.19
CA GLN A 383 1.80 26.32 1.64
C GLN A 383 1.74 25.09 2.54
N ILE A 384 1.60 23.93 1.91
CA ILE A 384 1.60 22.63 2.59
C ILE A 384 3.03 22.13 2.66
N ASP A 385 3.47 21.77 3.84
CA ASP A 385 4.74 21.09 4.10
C ASP A 385 4.49 19.75 4.76
N PHE A 386 5.18 18.72 4.27
CA PHE A 386 5.10 17.40 4.86
C PHE A 386 6.31 17.14 5.73
N PRO A 387 6.13 16.87 7.04
CA PRO A 387 7.23 16.43 7.89
C PRO A 387 7.82 15.10 7.36
N PRO A 388 9.13 14.89 7.53
CA PRO A 388 9.77 13.65 7.10
C PRO A 388 9.19 12.45 7.86
N LEU A 389 8.97 11.34 7.16
CA LEU A 389 8.46 10.09 7.74
C LEU A 389 9.53 9.33 8.52
N TRP A 390 10.78 9.46 8.10
CA TRP A 390 11.91 8.91 8.81
C TRP A 390 12.41 9.93 9.84
N THR A 391 12.26 9.59 11.10
CA THR A 391 12.86 10.34 12.20
C THR A 391 14.12 9.62 12.64
N PRO A 392 15.30 10.24 12.53
CA PRO A 392 16.52 9.66 13.04
C PRO A 392 16.38 9.31 14.52
N THR A 393 17.08 8.29 14.97
CA THR A 393 17.13 7.92 16.37
C THR A 393 17.66 9.10 17.23
N ALA A 394 17.31 9.15 18.50
CA ALA A 394 17.79 10.21 19.41
C ALA A 394 19.32 10.34 19.41
N LYS A 395 20.05 9.23 19.18
CA LYS A 395 21.50 9.23 19.03
C LYS A 395 21.94 9.90 17.73
N GLU A 396 21.33 9.54 16.60
CA GLU A 396 21.63 10.14 15.31
C GLU A 396 21.29 11.63 15.29
N VAL A 397 20.15 12.04 15.89
CA VAL A 397 19.82 13.46 16.06
C VAL A 397 20.89 14.18 16.85
N ALA A 398 21.40 13.58 17.93
CA ALA A 398 22.46 14.16 18.75
C ALA A 398 23.80 14.23 17.95
N ASP A 399 24.14 13.22 17.18
CA ASP A 399 25.34 13.18 16.34
C ASP A 399 25.26 14.20 15.19
N ILE A 400 24.09 14.34 14.54
CA ILE A 400 23.81 15.36 13.53
C ILE A 400 23.90 16.76 14.13
N ALA A 401 23.26 16.98 15.27
CA ALA A 401 23.30 18.26 16.00
C ALA A 401 24.73 18.66 16.35
N LYS A 402 25.50 17.72 16.88
CA LYS A 402 26.90 17.92 17.22
C LYS A 402 27.72 18.28 15.98
N SER A 403 27.59 17.51 14.88
CA SER A 403 28.35 17.74 13.65
C SER A 403 28.03 19.10 13.00
N LYS A 404 26.72 19.47 12.96
CA LYS A 404 26.30 20.79 12.44
C LYS A 404 26.77 21.93 13.35
N ALA A 405 26.69 21.79 14.68
CA ALA A 405 27.17 22.78 15.62
C ALA A 405 28.70 22.96 15.53
N GLU A 406 29.46 21.87 15.41
CA GLU A 406 30.90 21.91 15.19
C GLU A 406 31.26 22.66 13.89
N ALA A 407 30.51 22.44 12.81
CA ALA A 407 30.70 23.16 11.54
C ALA A 407 30.42 24.67 11.70
N ILE A 408 29.34 25.05 12.38
CA ILE A 408 29.02 26.46 12.65
C ILE A 408 30.10 27.11 13.53
N VAL A 409 30.52 26.43 14.59
CA VAL A 409 31.57 26.93 15.50
C VAL A 409 32.91 27.07 14.76
N SER A 410 33.26 26.12 13.92
CA SER A 410 34.49 26.15 13.12
C SER A 410 34.47 27.32 12.14
N THR A 411 33.37 27.57 11.42
CA THR A 411 33.24 28.72 10.51
C THR A 411 33.21 30.05 11.24
N TYR A 412 32.63 30.12 12.42
CA TYR A 412 32.68 31.26 13.32
C TYR A 412 34.11 31.53 13.81
N GLN A 413 34.84 30.52 14.25
CA GLN A 413 36.22 30.65 14.69
C GLN A 413 37.18 31.06 13.56
N ALA A 414 36.89 30.63 12.31
CA ALA A 414 37.62 31.06 11.13
C ALA A 414 37.32 32.53 10.73
N GLY A 415 36.43 33.22 11.43
CA GLY A 415 36.05 34.61 11.14
C GLY A 415 35.17 34.80 9.91
N LEU A 416 34.57 33.70 9.40
CA LEU A 416 33.70 33.74 8.23
C LEU A 416 32.22 34.10 8.58
N LEU A 417 31.84 33.92 9.84
CA LEU A 417 30.53 34.25 10.36
C LEU A 417 30.65 35.24 11.53
N ASN A 418 29.73 36.18 11.62
CA ASN A 418 29.55 37.01 12.81
C ASN A 418 28.82 36.25 13.93
N VAL A 419 28.89 36.76 15.17
CA VAL A 419 28.26 36.15 16.34
C VAL A 419 26.75 35.98 16.15
N ASP A 420 26.07 37.01 15.67
CA ASP A 420 24.64 37.00 15.42
C ASP A 420 24.22 35.98 14.34
N THR A 421 25.03 35.85 13.29
CA THR A 421 24.76 34.89 12.22
C THR A 421 24.99 33.47 12.71
N ALA A 422 26.05 33.19 13.47
CA ALA A 422 26.28 31.87 14.06
C ALA A 422 25.18 31.49 15.06
N GLN A 423 24.68 32.46 15.87
CA GLN A 423 23.55 32.23 16.77
C GLN A 423 22.23 31.99 16.03
N LYS A 424 21.98 32.69 14.92
CA LYS A 424 20.81 32.45 14.06
C LYS A 424 20.85 31.03 13.47
N GLU A 425 22.01 30.59 12.99
CA GLU A 425 22.14 29.21 12.44
C GLU A 425 21.98 28.14 13.54
N LEU A 426 22.52 28.36 14.75
CA LEU A 426 22.27 27.47 15.89
C LEU A 426 20.80 27.44 16.28
N LYS A 427 20.09 28.59 16.26
CA LYS A 427 18.66 28.64 16.55
C LYS A 427 17.84 27.90 15.50
N ARG A 428 18.21 27.96 14.22
CA ARG A 428 17.56 27.16 13.16
C ARG A 428 17.66 25.65 13.40
N LEU A 429 18.71 25.18 14.07
CA LEU A 429 18.86 23.78 14.43
C LEU A 429 17.89 23.34 15.54
N GLU A 430 17.24 24.28 16.26
CA GLU A 430 16.21 23.97 17.25
C GLU A 430 15.04 23.20 16.61
N ASP A 431 14.56 23.65 15.47
CA ASP A 431 13.44 23.02 14.76
C ASP A 431 13.76 21.59 14.32
N GLU A 432 15.04 21.29 14.02
CA GLU A 432 15.47 19.96 13.56
C GLU A 432 15.88 19.03 14.71
N THR A 433 16.45 19.58 15.79
CA THR A 433 17.15 18.79 16.81
C THR A 433 16.59 18.96 18.23
N GLY A 434 15.73 19.95 18.44
CA GLY A 434 15.21 20.31 19.77
C GLY A 434 16.27 20.89 20.70
N MET A 435 17.45 21.25 20.20
CA MET A 435 18.56 21.82 20.98
C MET A 435 18.65 23.33 20.75
N TRP A 436 19.21 24.04 21.73
CA TRP A 436 19.44 25.50 21.71
C TRP A 436 18.18 26.40 21.72
N GLY A 437 17.03 25.87 22.12
CA GLY A 437 15.79 26.66 22.25
C GLY A 437 15.81 27.77 23.28
N SER A 438 16.87 27.85 24.10
CA SER A 438 17.07 28.96 25.03
C SER A 438 17.60 30.22 24.39
N LEU A 439 18.03 30.20 23.08
CA LEU A 439 18.53 31.40 22.40
C LEU A 439 17.35 32.30 22.02
N THR A 440 17.27 33.47 22.63
CA THR A 440 16.23 34.46 22.35
C THR A 440 16.60 35.39 21.21
N ASP A 441 15.61 35.92 20.47
CA ASP A 441 15.85 36.91 19.42
C ASP A 441 16.46 38.20 19.94
N GLU A 442 16.23 38.54 21.21
CA GLU A 442 16.79 39.70 21.89
C GLU A 442 18.30 39.52 22.10
N GLU A 443 18.76 38.35 22.50
CA GLU A 443 20.20 38.04 22.68
C GLU A 443 20.92 38.01 21.33
N ILE A 444 20.26 37.49 20.27
CA ILE A 444 20.83 37.50 18.92
C ILE A 444 21.00 38.92 18.42
N LYS A 445 19.99 39.78 18.58
CA LYS A 445 20.05 41.20 18.19
C LYS A 445 21.11 41.98 18.99
N ALA A 446 21.27 41.70 20.29
CA ALA A 446 22.29 42.33 21.13
C ALA A 446 23.73 42.06 20.66
N ASN A 447 23.92 40.98 19.90
CA ASN A 447 25.21 40.57 19.36
C ASN A 447 25.39 40.92 17.86
N GLU A 448 24.48 41.71 17.29
CA GLU A 448 24.54 42.11 15.87
C GLU A 448 25.83 42.84 15.53
N GLY A 449 26.50 42.40 14.48
CA GLY A 449 27.73 42.99 14.00
C GLY A 449 29.01 42.65 14.80
N ARG A 450 28.95 41.86 15.88
CA ARG A 450 30.12 41.42 16.62
C ARG A 450 30.86 40.31 15.88
N THR A 451 32.18 40.48 15.83
CA THR A 451 33.09 39.48 15.23
C THR A 451 33.63 38.52 16.30
N TYR A 452 34.27 37.41 15.86
CA TYR A 452 34.96 36.47 16.76
C TYR A 452 36.03 37.16 17.61
N GLN A 453 36.75 38.13 17.03
CA GLN A 453 37.81 38.89 17.74
C GLN A 453 37.20 39.75 18.84
N ASP A 454 36.07 40.41 18.62
CA ASP A 454 35.39 41.22 19.63
C ASP A 454 34.89 40.36 20.81
N ALA A 455 34.38 39.16 20.51
CA ALA A 455 33.91 38.21 21.54
C ALA A 455 35.07 37.61 22.38
N THR A 456 36.23 37.40 21.76
CA THR A 456 37.42 36.92 22.47
C THR A 456 38.10 38.04 23.29
N ALA A 457 38.10 39.25 22.82
CA ALA A 457 38.59 40.40 23.57
C ALA A 457 37.81 40.68 24.87
N LEU A 458 36.50 40.36 24.87
CA LEU A 458 35.63 40.43 26.08
C LEU A 458 35.91 39.31 27.09
N ARG A 459 36.50 38.20 26.69
CA ARG A 459 36.85 37.05 27.55
C ARG A 459 38.23 37.16 28.21
N ASP A 460 39.12 37.99 27.67
CA ASP A 460 40.44 38.24 28.22
C ASP A 460 40.51 39.63 28.88
N PRO A 461 40.29 39.73 30.20
CA PRO A 461 40.32 41.02 30.88
C PRO A 461 41.70 41.72 30.83
N LEU A 462 42.74 41.05 30.36
CA LEU A 462 44.11 41.59 30.23
C LEU A 462 44.43 42.04 28.81
N ALA A 463 43.64 41.75 27.80
CA ALA A 463 43.89 42.13 26.39
C ALA A 463 43.80 43.65 26.12
N GLY A 464 43.31 44.44 27.09
CA GLY A 464 43.22 45.92 27.03
C GLY A 464 44.36 46.70 27.67
N LEU A 465 45.24 45.99 28.36
CA LEU A 465 46.43 46.68 28.99
C LEU A 465 47.57 46.80 27.98
N LYS A 466 47.61 47.93 27.24
CA LYS A 466 48.78 48.32 26.52
C LYS A 466 49.83 48.65 27.57
N TYR A 467 50.96 47.90 27.58
CA TYR A 467 52.16 48.32 28.25
C TYR A 467 52.67 49.54 27.48
N GLU A 468 52.56 50.76 28.09
CA GLU A 468 53.34 51.88 27.68
C GLU A 468 54.75 51.58 28.13
N GLU A 469 55.61 51.28 27.17
CA GLU A 469 57.07 51.32 27.38
C GLU A 469 57.47 52.78 27.46
N GLU A 470 57.68 53.32 28.68
CA GLU A 470 58.42 54.51 28.91
C GLU A 470 59.90 54.21 28.72
N PHE A 471 60.49 54.93 27.72
CA PHE A 471 61.94 55.20 27.66
C PHE A 471 62.24 56.67 27.92
#